data_df8ebf93a317ac3ac9826db0acb1d370
#
_entry.id   df8ebf93a317ac3ac9826db0acb1d370
#
_cell.length_a   1.000
_cell.length_b   1.000
_cell.length_c   1.000
_cell.angle_alpha   90.00
_cell.angle_beta   90.00
_cell.angle_gamma   90.00
#
_symmetry.space_group_name_H-M   'P 1'
#
loop_
_entity.id
_entity.type
_entity.pdbx_description
1 polymer ?
#
loop_
_entity_poly.entity_id
_entity_poly.type
_entity_poly.pdbx_seq_one_letter_code
_entity_poly.pdbx_strand_id
1 'polypeptide(L)'
;MKRIFKIGTIVFLFVLNISFLFLLKPARFTSTGNLEKTGKLVVTVLEANSNKPIDNATVCIIEDHKYYSTNKRGLTNLIHVPLITNTNFDLSLKRDWGEVTLLVYKPGYADCINFYTSIPSNATRVGVVIYLSPIYNDNDNAPTINSESPNNAYAKELIKRYKK
;
A
#
# COMPACT_ATOMS: atom_id res chain seq x y z
N MET A 1 30.48 54.05 -7.49
CA MET A 1 29.98 53.41 -6.25
C MET A 1 28.54 52.92 -6.30
N LYS A 2 27.54 53.59 -6.89
CA LYS A 2 26.13 53.16 -6.91
C LYS A 2 25.80 51.86 -7.67
N ARG A 3 26.60 51.46 -8.68
CA ARG A 3 26.36 50.20 -9.46
C ARG A 3 26.84 48.93 -8.73
N ILE A 4 27.88 48.98 -7.95
CA ILE A 4 28.41 47.83 -7.18
C ILE A 4 27.47 47.47 -6.05
N PHE A 5 26.83 48.48 -5.43
CA PHE A 5 25.84 48.26 -4.36
C PHE A 5 24.58 47.54 -4.84
N LYS A 6 24.10 47.84 -6.07
CA LYS A 6 22.95 47.17 -6.66
C LYS A 6 23.21 45.65 -6.98
N ILE A 7 24.40 45.35 -7.44
CA ILE A 7 24.80 43.96 -7.77
C ILE A 7 24.89 43.10 -6.48
N GLY A 8 25.51 43.65 -5.42
CA GLY A 8 25.58 42.98 -4.11
C GLY A 8 24.23 42.68 -3.51
N THR A 9 23.25 43.60 -3.62
CA THR A 9 21.90 43.40 -3.11
C THR A 9 21.13 42.34 -3.86
N ILE A 10 21.31 42.24 -5.21
CA ILE A 10 20.65 41.22 -6.03
C ILE A 10 21.22 39.83 -5.71
N VAL A 11 22.56 39.71 -5.57
CA VAL A 11 23.22 38.43 -5.23
C VAL A 11 22.82 37.98 -3.84
N PHE A 12 22.70 38.88 -2.86
CA PHE A 12 22.28 38.57 -1.50
C PHE A 12 20.83 38.07 -1.45
N LEU A 13 19.90 38.70 -2.20
CA LEU A 13 18.51 38.24 -2.32
C LEU A 13 18.41 36.86 -3.00
N PHE A 14 19.28 36.57 -3.97
CA PHE A 14 19.30 35.27 -4.66
C PHE A 14 19.78 34.16 -3.73
N VAL A 15 20.81 34.40 -2.93
CA VAL A 15 21.34 33.45 -1.93
C VAL A 15 20.31 33.20 -0.82
N LEU A 16 19.58 34.22 -0.39
CA LEU A 16 18.52 34.06 0.62
C LEU A 16 17.37 33.16 0.12
N ASN A 17 16.98 33.31 -1.16
CA ASN A 17 15.93 32.48 -1.77
C ASN A 17 16.36 31.02 -1.92
N ILE A 18 17.61 30.74 -2.30
CA ILE A 18 18.14 29.38 -2.41
C ILE A 18 18.21 28.72 -1.02
N SER A 19 18.63 29.45 0.00
CA SER A 19 18.68 28.94 1.38
C SER A 19 17.28 28.60 1.92
N PHE A 20 16.24 29.37 1.54
CA PHE A 20 14.86 29.09 1.95
C PHE A 20 14.29 27.86 1.26
N LEU A 21 14.68 27.56 0.00
CA LEU A 21 14.27 26.34 -0.71
C LEU A 21 14.86 25.07 -0.06
N PHE A 22 16.06 25.15 0.51
CA PHE A 22 16.69 24.04 1.22
C PHE A 22 16.10 23.77 2.61
N LEU A 23 15.42 24.76 3.21
CA LEU A 23 14.73 24.61 4.50
C LEU A 23 13.36 23.96 4.35
N LEU A 24 12.78 23.95 3.15
CA LEU A 24 11.59 23.17 2.82
C LEU A 24 11.97 21.70 2.62
N LYS A 25 12.44 21.04 3.67
CA LYS A 25 12.47 19.57 3.67
C LYS A 25 11.03 19.13 3.41
N PRO A 26 10.76 18.29 2.37
CA PRO A 26 9.44 17.74 2.21
C PRO A 26 9.09 17.10 3.56
N ALA A 27 7.97 17.52 4.13
CA ALA A 27 7.45 16.88 5.32
C ALA A 27 7.31 15.40 4.98
N ARG A 28 8.26 14.59 5.44
CA ARG A 28 8.08 13.15 5.43
C ARG A 28 6.86 12.95 6.31
N PHE A 29 5.76 12.58 5.69
CA PHE A 29 4.62 12.06 6.39
C PHE A 29 5.09 10.77 7.07
N THR A 30 5.74 10.90 8.21
CA THR A 30 5.91 9.77 9.11
C THR A 30 4.53 9.54 9.69
N SER A 31 3.81 8.61 9.07
CA SER A 31 2.65 8.00 9.71
C SER A 31 3.16 7.39 11.03
N THR A 32 3.05 8.14 12.10
CA THR A 32 3.23 7.64 13.47
C THR A 32 1.97 6.88 13.88
N GLY A 33 1.54 5.92 13.04
CA GLY A 33 0.63 4.87 13.47
C GLY A 33 1.44 3.89 14.31
N ASN A 34 0.98 3.55 15.48
CA ASN A 34 1.56 2.51 16.32
C ASN A 34 1.72 1.21 15.52
N LEU A 35 2.91 0.98 14.98
CA LEU A 35 3.33 -0.25 14.31
C LEU A 35 3.62 -1.34 15.36
N GLU A 36 2.65 -1.59 16.27
CA GLU A 36 2.85 -2.57 17.35
C GLU A 36 2.53 -4.00 16.93
N LYS A 37 1.80 -4.21 15.83
CA LYS A 37 1.38 -5.55 15.40
C LYS A 37 1.94 -5.89 14.03
N THR A 38 2.46 -7.09 13.91
CA THR A 38 2.87 -7.67 12.62
C THR A 38 1.96 -8.84 12.26
N GLY A 39 1.67 -9.01 11.00
CA GLY A 39 0.96 -10.15 10.46
C GLY A 39 1.80 -10.90 9.44
N LYS A 40 1.29 -12.05 8.99
CA LYS A 40 1.91 -12.88 7.97
C LYS A 40 0.95 -13.10 6.82
N LEU A 41 1.46 -13.06 5.59
CA LEU A 41 0.68 -13.14 4.37
C LEU A 41 1.38 -14.02 3.33
N VAL A 42 0.60 -14.78 2.58
CA VAL A 42 1.01 -15.43 1.32
C VAL A 42 0.01 -15.03 0.25
N VAL A 43 0.52 -14.46 -0.85
CA VAL A 43 -0.30 -14.03 -1.99
C VAL A 43 -0.14 -15.02 -3.13
N THR A 44 -1.25 -15.35 -3.77
CA THR A 44 -1.30 -16.12 -5.01
C THR A 44 -1.67 -15.19 -6.15
N VAL A 45 -0.91 -15.19 -7.23
CA VAL A 45 -1.20 -14.39 -8.43
C VAL A 45 -1.53 -15.32 -9.59
N LEU A 46 -2.71 -15.15 -10.15
CA LEU A 46 -3.23 -15.96 -11.25
C LEU A 46 -3.60 -15.06 -12.43
N GLU A 47 -3.57 -15.63 -13.62
CA GLU A 47 -4.10 -15.00 -14.82
C GLU A 47 -5.63 -15.07 -14.79
N ALA A 48 -6.28 -13.95 -15.03
CA ALA A 48 -7.73 -13.90 -15.19
C ALA A 48 -8.15 -14.79 -16.36
N ASN A 49 -9.34 -15.38 -16.27
CA ASN A 49 -9.95 -16.31 -17.23
C ASN A 49 -9.31 -17.70 -17.34
N SER A 50 -8.00 -17.85 -17.23
CA SER A 50 -7.31 -19.14 -17.36
C SER A 50 -6.99 -19.82 -16.03
N ASN A 51 -6.97 -19.03 -14.93
CA ASN A 51 -6.49 -19.44 -13.60
C ASN A 51 -5.03 -19.98 -13.60
N LYS A 52 -4.26 -19.72 -14.65
CA LYS A 52 -2.86 -20.12 -14.70
C LYS A 52 -2.04 -19.32 -13.70
N PRO A 53 -1.12 -19.94 -12.95
CA PRO A 53 -0.24 -19.22 -12.05
C PRO A 53 0.70 -18.31 -12.83
N ILE A 54 0.91 -17.11 -12.31
CA ILE A 54 1.81 -16.12 -12.89
C ILE A 54 3.13 -16.14 -12.11
N ASP A 55 4.19 -16.61 -12.76
CA ASP A 55 5.56 -16.59 -12.25
C ASP A 55 6.15 -15.17 -12.35
N ASN A 56 7.03 -14.79 -11.39
CA ASN A 56 7.70 -13.47 -11.37
C ASN A 56 6.74 -12.26 -11.48
N ALA A 57 5.52 -12.37 -10.97
CA ALA A 57 4.70 -11.19 -10.73
C ALA A 57 5.23 -10.45 -9.50
N THR A 58 5.23 -9.13 -9.53
CA THR A 58 5.66 -8.30 -8.41
C THR A 58 4.45 -7.98 -7.52
N VAL A 59 4.61 -8.24 -6.23
CA VAL A 59 3.65 -7.88 -5.17
C VAL A 59 4.31 -6.84 -4.28
N CYS A 60 3.76 -5.64 -4.24
CA CYS A 60 4.21 -4.55 -3.38
C CYS A 60 3.25 -4.38 -2.21
N ILE A 61 3.78 -4.33 -0.99
CA ILE A 61 3.05 -3.88 0.20
C ILE A 61 3.24 -2.37 0.29
N ILE A 62 2.16 -1.62 0.09
CA ILE A 62 2.24 -0.14 -0.02
C ILE A 62 2.74 0.48 1.29
N GLU A 63 2.30 -0.03 2.43
CA GLU A 63 2.54 0.55 3.75
C GLU A 63 4.01 0.50 4.17
N ASP A 64 4.77 -0.51 3.74
CA ASP A 64 6.20 -0.65 4.08
C ASP A 64 7.13 -0.55 2.87
N HIS A 65 6.58 -0.28 1.68
CA HIS A 65 7.30 -0.14 0.41
C HIS A 65 8.18 -1.34 0.05
N LYS A 66 7.80 -2.55 0.47
CA LYS A 66 8.53 -3.78 0.14
C LYS A 66 7.93 -4.51 -1.04
N TYR A 67 8.81 -5.13 -1.80
CA TYR A 67 8.49 -5.83 -3.04
C TYR A 67 8.84 -7.30 -2.92
N TYR A 68 7.94 -8.15 -3.39
CA TYR A 68 8.06 -9.61 -3.38
C TYR A 68 7.73 -10.14 -4.76
N SER A 69 8.35 -11.27 -5.14
CA SER A 69 8.06 -11.93 -6.42
C SER A 69 7.34 -13.25 -6.20
N THR A 70 6.46 -13.60 -7.12
CA THR A 70 5.84 -14.92 -7.16
C THR A 70 6.78 -15.96 -7.82
N ASN A 71 6.62 -17.21 -7.42
CA ASN A 71 7.31 -18.35 -8.00
C ASN A 71 6.47 -18.98 -9.15
N LYS A 72 6.97 -20.08 -9.75
CA LYS A 72 6.29 -20.82 -10.84
C LYS A 72 4.88 -21.31 -10.50
N ARG A 73 4.50 -21.37 -9.24
CA ARG A 73 3.14 -21.69 -8.78
C ARG A 73 2.28 -20.46 -8.55
N GLY A 74 2.79 -19.27 -8.88
CA GLY A 74 2.12 -18.00 -8.64
C GLY A 74 2.11 -17.55 -7.17
N LEU A 75 2.90 -18.20 -6.29
CA LEU A 75 2.90 -17.92 -4.85
C LEU A 75 4.10 -17.07 -4.47
N THR A 76 3.86 -16.07 -3.60
CA THR A 76 4.95 -15.41 -2.89
C THR A 76 5.54 -16.31 -1.81
N ASN A 77 6.76 -16.01 -1.36
CA ASN A 77 7.22 -16.48 -0.06
C ASN A 77 6.36 -15.87 1.07
N LEU A 78 6.57 -16.34 2.30
CA LEU A 78 5.93 -15.76 3.47
C LEU A 78 6.35 -14.31 3.63
N ILE A 79 5.38 -13.41 3.63
CA ILE A 79 5.56 -11.97 3.78
C ILE A 79 5.23 -11.59 5.22
N HIS A 80 6.13 -10.88 5.89
CA HIS A 80 5.86 -10.22 7.17
C HIS A 80 5.43 -8.78 6.88
N VAL A 81 4.24 -8.42 7.31
CA VAL A 81 3.64 -7.11 7.03
C VAL A 81 3.40 -6.32 8.32
N PRO A 82 3.58 -5.00 8.29
CA PRO A 82 3.11 -4.12 9.36
C PRO A 82 1.58 -4.10 9.32
N LEU A 83 0.95 -4.21 10.48
CA LEU A 83 -0.51 -4.07 10.55
C LEU A 83 -0.85 -2.65 10.94
N ILE A 84 -1.47 -1.92 10.02
CA ILE A 84 -2.01 -0.60 10.32
C ILE A 84 -3.32 -0.79 11.07
N THR A 85 -3.36 -0.32 12.30
CA THR A 85 -4.57 -0.28 13.11
C THR A 85 -5.11 1.15 13.14
N ASN A 86 -6.41 1.31 12.94
CA ASN A 86 -7.05 2.60 13.08
C ASN A 86 -7.42 2.82 14.56
N THR A 87 -6.61 3.59 15.26
CA THR A 87 -6.74 3.84 16.70
C THR A 87 -8.11 4.39 17.11
N ASN A 88 -8.79 5.14 16.24
CA ASN A 88 -10.12 5.66 16.51
C ASN A 88 -11.20 4.57 16.60
N PHE A 89 -11.05 3.48 15.87
CA PHE A 89 -11.94 2.33 15.96
C PHE A 89 -11.51 1.34 17.05
N ASP A 90 -10.22 1.22 17.32
CA ASP A 90 -9.68 0.28 18.32
C ASP A 90 -10.08 0.64 19.75
N LEU A 91 -10.32 1.92 20.03
CA LEU A 91 -10.88 2.38 21.31
C LEU A 91 -12.31 1.85 21.56
N SER A 92 -13.07 1.59 20.51
CA SER A 92 -14.46 1.16 20.58
C SER A 92 -14.62 -0.35 20.53
N LEU A 93 -13.78 -1.02 19.71
CA LEU A 93 -13.86 -2.47 19.48
C LEU A 93 -12.45 -3.01 19.29
N LYS A 94 -12.05 -3.93 20.18
CA LYS A 94 -10.76 -4.60 20.08
C LYS A 94 -10.71 -5.44 18.81
N ARG A 95 -9.78 -5.10 17.90
CA ARG A 95 -9.51 -5.84 16.68
C ARG A 95 -8.24 -6.66 16.83
N ASP A 96 -8.26 -7.88 16.33
CA ASP A 96 -7.13 -8.81 16.29
C ASP A 96 -6.54 -8.95 14.88
N TRP A 97 -6.88 -8.04 14.00
CA TRP A 97 -6.34 -7.94 12.63
C TRP A 97 -5.97 -6.49 12.29
N GLY A 98 -5.15 -6.33 11.28
CA GLY A 98 -4.90 -5.06 10.59
C GLY A 98 -5.18 -5.18 9.11
N GLU A 99 -4.95 -4.12 8.38
CA GLU A 99 -5.21 -4.04 6.94
C GLU A 99 -3.96 -3.55 6.22
N VAL A 100 -3.73 -4.07 5.02
CA VAL A 100 -2.67 -3.62 4.13
C VAL A 100 -3.21 -3.48 2.71
N THR A 101 -2.53 -2.64 1.91
CA THR A 101 -2.82 -2.44 0.50
C THR A 101 -1.79 -3.18 -0.35
N LEU A 102 -2.27 -3.99 -1.28
CA LEU A 102 -1.43 -4.75 -2.21
C LEU A 102 -1.48 -4.10 -3.58
N LEU A 103 -0.32 -3.75 -4.14
CA LEU A 103 -0.18 -3.46 -5.57
C LEU A 103 0.50 -4.67 -6.22
N VAL A 104 -0.15 -5.24 -7.24
CA VAL A 104 0.36 -6.40 -7.96
C VAL A 104 0.43 -6.09 -9.45
N TYR A 105 1.60 -6.36 -10.04
CA TYR A 105 1.83 -6.07 -11.45
C TYR A 105 2.83 -7.03 -12.09
N LYS A 106 2.75 -7.12 -13.41
CA LYS A 106 3.71 -7.82 -14.28
C LYS A 106 3.65 -7.27 -15.70
N PRO A 107 4.78 -7.09 -16.41
CA PRO A 107 4.77 -6.71 -17.82
C PRO A 107 3.87 -7.63 -18.65
N GLY A 108 3.01 -7.03 -19.49
CA GLY A 108 2.00 -7.73 -20.31
C GLY A 108 0.67 -7.99 -19.62
N TYR A 109 0.50 -7.51 -18.39
CA TYR A 109 -0.74 -7.60 -17.62
C TYR A 109 -1.15 -6.23 -17.09
N ALA A 110 -2.46 -5.98 -16.97
CA ALA A 110 -3.00 -4.83 -16.30
C ALA A 110 -2.67 -4.88 -14.80
N ASP A 111 -2.26 -3.75 -14.25
CA ASP A 111 -1.95 -3.63 -12.82
C ASP A 111 -3.19 -3.87 -11.96
N CYS A 112 -2.98 -4.44 -10.78
CA CYS A 112 -4.06 -4.67 -9.82
C CYS A 112 -3.70 -4.06 -8.47
N ILE A 113 -4.62 -3.24 -7.92
CA ILE A 113 -4.52 -2.75 -6.55
C ILE A 113 -5.66 -3.34 -5.72
N ASN A 114 -5.32 -3.92 -4.56
CA ASN A 114 -6.27 -4.51 -3.61
C ASN A 114 -6.19 -3.78 -2.28
N PHE A 115 -7.23 -3.00 -1.97
CA PHE A 115 -7.32 -2.24 -0.73
C PHE A 115 -7.87 -3.09 0.42
N TYR A 116 -7.51 -2.72 1.63
CA TYR A 116 -8.06 -3.27 2.89
C TYR A 116 -7.89 -4.79 3.03
N THR A 117 -6.79 -5.33 2.49
CA THR A 117 -6.47 -6.75 2.69
C THR A 117 -6.31 -7.03 4.18
N SER A 118 -7.29 -7.71 4.76
CA SER A 118 -7.35 -7.99 6.20
C SER A 118 -6.35 -9.08 6.58
N ILE A 119 -5.49 -8.81 7.55
CA ILE A 119 -4.43 -9.72 8.02
C ILE A 119 -4.59 -9.97 9.52
N PRO A 120 -4.74 -11.22 9.98
CA PRO A 120 -4.78 -11.52 11.41
C PRO A 120 -3.43 -11.27 12.07
N SER A 121 -3.43 -10.71 13.29
CA SER A 121 -2.19 -10.33 14.00
C SER A 121 -1.37 -11.52 14.49
N ASN A 122 -1.96 -12.70 14.67
CA ASN A 122 -1.30 -13.86 15.26
C ASN A 122 -1.33 -15.12 14.37
N ALA A 123 -1.74 -14.97 13.11
CA ALA A 123 -1.83 -16.09 12.18
C ALA A 123 -1.27 -15.70 10.81
N THR A 124 -1.04 -16.69 9.97
CA THR A 124 -0.70 -16.47 8.57
C THR A 124 -1.96 -16.46 7.74
N ARG A 125 -2.21 -15.37 7.03
CA ARG A 125 -3.25 -15.33 6.02
C ARG A 125 -2.74 -15.97 4.73
N VAL A 126 -3.32 -17.10 4.39
CA VAL A 126 -3.18 -17.78 3.11
C VAL A 126 -4.45 -17.59 2.29
N GLY A 127 -4.38 -17.79 0.97
CA GLY A 127 -5.59 -17.75 0.13
C GLY A 127 -5.99 -16.34 -0.34
N VAL A 128 -5.12 -15.35 -0.19
CA VAL A 128 -5.29 -14.08 -0.93
C VAL A 128 -4.93 -14.34 -2.38
N VAL A 129 -5.92 -14.32 -3.26
CA VAL A 129 -5.75 -14.56 -4.69
C VAL A 129 -5.98 -13.25 -5.44
N ILE A 130 -4.99 -12.86 -6.23
CA ILE A 130 -5.05 -11.68 -7.11
C ILE A 130 -5.06 -12.18 -8.55
N TYR A 131 -6.00 -11.68 -9.32
CA TYR A 131 -6.10 -11.97 -10.74
C TYR A 131 -5.56 -10.81 -11.56
N LEU A 132 -4.61 -11.08 -12.46
CA LEU A 132 -4.12 -10.11 -13.42
C LEU A 132 -4.71 -10.43 -14.80
N SER A 133 -5.25 -9.40 -15.45
CA SER A 133 -5.79 -9.52 -16.82
C SER A 133 -4.66 -9.30 -17.83
N PRO A 134 -4.47 -10.21 -18.80
CA PRO A 134 -3.48 -9.99 -19.85
C PRO A 134 -3.90 -8.80 -20.74
N ILE A 135 -2.92 -7.99 -21.13
CA ILE A 135 -3.10 -6.86 -22.03
C ILE A 135 -2.93 -7.38 -23.47
N TYR A 136 -4.02 -7.34 -24.25
CA TYR A 136 -4.00 -7.71 -25.67
C TYR A 136 -3.93 -6.48 -26.58
N ASN A 137 -4.43 -5.33 -26.10
CA ASN A 137 -4.46 -4.06 -26.83
C ASN A 137 -4.21 -2.91 -25.86
N ASP A 138 -3.82 -1.75 -26.37
CA ASP A 138 -3.53 -0.55 -25.54
C ASP A 138 -4.73 -0.11 -24.68
N ASN A 139 -5.95 -0.44 -25.09
CA ASN A 139 -7.17 -0.13 -24.33
C ASN A 139 -7.40 -1.06 -23.12
N ASP A 140 -6.71 -2.20 -23.04
CA ASP A 140 -6.86 -3.19 -21.97
C ASP A 140 -5.96 -2.89 -20.76
N ASN A 141 -5.29 -1.75 -20.76
CA ASN A 141 -4.30 -1.36 -19.72
C ASN A 141 -4.95 -0.65 -18.51
N ALA A 142 -6.26 -0.66 -18.38
CA ALA A 142 -6.92 -0.08 -17.22
C ALA A 142 -6.62 -0.94 -15.96
N PRO A 143 -6.17 -0.32 -14.85
CA PRO A 143 -5.87 -1.05 -13.63
C PRO A 143 -7.14 -1.65 -13.03
N THR A 144 -7.02 -2.85 -12.47
CA THR A 144 -8.07 -3.47 -11.68
C THR A 144 -7.99 -2.95 -10.24
N ILE A 145 -9.11 -2.43 -9.74
CA ILE A 145 -9.21 -1.90 -8.38
C ILE A 145 -10.16 -2.78 -7.58
N ASN A 146 -9.63 -3.45 -6.56
CA ASN A 146 -10.37 -4.30 -5.65
C ASN A 146 -10.34 -3.73 -4.22
N SER A 147 -11.34 -4.10 -3.42
CA SER A 147 -11.34 -3.84 -1.99
C SER A 147 -11.94 -5.02 -1.24
N GLU A 148 -11.33 -5.38 -0.12
CA GLU A 148 -11.92 -6.39 0.77
C GLU A 148 -12.92 -5.74 1.72
N SER A 149 -14.01 -6.46 1.97
CA SER A 149 -14.96 -6.08 3.02
C SER A 149 -14.39 -6.38 4.40
N PRO A 150 -14.74 -5.58 5.41
CA PRO A 150 -14.41 -5.90 6.80
C PRO A 150 -14.88 -7.30 7.19
N ASN A 151 -14.20 -7.90 8.16
CA ASN A 151 -14.57 -9.20 8.69
C ASN A 151 -16.05 -9.21 9.16
N ASN A 152 -16.81 -10.24 8.75
CA ASN A 152 -18.23 -10.38 9.08
C ASN A 152 -18.50 -10.37 10.59
N ALA A 153 -17.60 -10.91 11.42
CA ALA A 153 -17.73 -10.86 12.87
C ALA A 153 -17.69 -9.43 13.40
N TYR A 154 -16.79 -8.61 12.85
CA TYR A 154 -16.70 -7.18 13.18
C TYR A 154 -17.95 -6.43 12.74
N ALA A 155 -18.44 -6.67 11.52
CA ALA A 155 -19.69 -6.06 11.05
C ALA A 155 -20.89 -6.41 11.94
N LYS A 156 -21.02 -7.68 12.36
CA LYS A 156 -22.06 -8.12 13.29
C LYS A 156 -21.96 -7.43 14.66
N GLU A 157 -20.76 -7.26 15.18
CA GLU A 157 -20.57 -6.57 16.46
C GLU A 157 -20.91 -5.09 16.37
N LEU A 158 -20.59 -4.41 15.26
CA LEU A 158 -21.02 -3.03 15.00
C LEU A 158 -22.55 -2.94 14.94
N ILE A 159 -23.21 -3.84 14.21
CA ILE A 159 -24.67 -3.87 14.13
C ILE A 159 -25.29 -4.05 15.52
N LYS A 160 -24.80 -5.02 16.30
CA LYS A 160 -25.27 -5.28 17.66
C LYS A 160 -25.12 -4.06 18.57
N ARG A 161 -24.03 -3.31 18.43
CA ARG A 161 -23.70 -2.17 19.29
C ARG A 161 -24.47 -0.90 18.94
N TYR A 162 -24.71 -0.66 17.66
CA TYR A 162 -25.26 0.62 17.19
C TYR A 162 -26.68 0.54 16.62
N LYS A 163 -27.21 -0.66 16.39
CA LYS A 163 -28.62 -0.81 15.99
C LYS A 163 -29.51 -0.51 17.21
N LYS A 164 -30.31 0.57 17.09
CA LYS A 164 -31.34 0.96 18.03
C LYS A 164 -32.60 0.10 17.84
#